data_654df2bda26e5d3c905c4ca955271315
#
_entry.id   654df2bda26e5d3c905c4ca955271315
#
_cell.length_a   1.000
_cell.length_b   1.000
_cell.length_c   1.000
_cell.angle_alpha   90.00
_cell.angle_beta   90.00
_cell.angle_gamma   90.00
#
_symmetry.space_group_name_H-M   'P 1'
#
loop_
_entity.id
_entity.type
_entity.pdbx_description
1 polymer ?
#
loop_
_entity_poly.entity_id
_entity_poly.type
_entity_poly.pdbx_seq_one_letter_code
_entity_poly.pdbx_strand_id
1 'polypeptide(L)'
;MNNVNVIKEIEVLERDIYHKKKRVMELKKSIPESKVKNFEFVDSEERWVTLSELFGDKNELMVIHNMGRSCRYCTMWADGFNEIYHYLNGKASFVVSSPDTPKAQADFAASRKWQFPMISVRETAFAEEMGFKEEGRYLPGVSTFRKDAEGNIYLHRQSNFGPGDDYCVTWHLFDLLPSGSDGANITQRMNDRSPFKLTNNIAIGIKNYEQGVDFRSEERRVGKECPLLC
;
A
#
# COMPACT_ATOMS: atom_id res chain seq x y z
N MET A 1 1.70 4.70 37.70
CA MET A 1 0.39 4.96 37.05
C MET A 1 -0.45 3.69 37.16
N ASN A 2 -1.75 3.82 37.44
CA ASN A 2 -2.62 2.63 37.48
C ASN A 2 -2.92 2.22 36.03
N ASN A 3 -2.73 0.93 35.68
CA ASN A 3 -2.94 0.40 34.33
C ASN A 3 -4.32 0.77 33.75
N VAL A 4 -5.36 0.90 34.59
CA VAL A 4 -6.71 1.30 34.17
C VAL A 4 -6.73 2.74 33.60
N ASN A 5 -5.94 3.65 34.14
CA ASN A 5 -5.88 5.03 33.67
C ASN A 5 -5.13 5.09 32.31
N VAL A 6 -4.08 4.30 32.14
CA VAL A 6 -3.33 4.22 30.88
C VAL A 6 -4.21 3.67 29.74
N ILE A 7 -4.98 2.61 30.01
CA ILE A 7 -5.89 2.03 29.00
C ILE A 7 -6.96 3.06 28.59
N LYS A 8 -7.56 3.77 29.54
CA LYS A 8 -8.52 4.83 29.21
C LYS A 8 -7.90 5.96 28.38
N GLU A 9 -6.68 6.33 28.67
CA GLU A 9 -5.96 7.35 27.91
C GLU A 9 -5.71 6.88 26.46
N ILE A 10 -5.32 5.62 26.27
CA ILE A 10 -5.16 5.00 24.94
C ILE A 10 -6.48 5.08 24.16
N GLU A 11 -7.60 4.64 24.75
CA GLU A 11 -8.93 4.67 24.11
C GLU A 11 -9.34 6.09 23.68
N VAL A 12 -9.03 7.11 24.48
CA VAL A 12 -9.27 8.52 24.15
C VAL A 12 -8.42 8.93 22.94
N LEU A 13 -7.12 8.63 22.97
CA LEU A 13 -6.21 8.99 21.90
C LEU A 13 -6.55 8.29 20.57
N GLU A 14 -6.91 7.01 20.60
CA GLU A 14 -7.35 6.27 19.41
C GLU A 14 -8.60 6.89 18.78
N ARG A 15 -9.56 7.30 19.62
CA ARG A 15 -10.76 8.00 19.16
C ARG A 15 -10.43 9.36 18.53
N ASP A 16 -9.53 10.12 19.13
CA ASP A 16 -9.08 11.39 18.61
C ASP A 16 -8.35 11.23 17.27
N ILE A 17 -7.49 10.21 17.14
CA ILE A 17 -6.82 9.85 15.89
C ILE A 17 -7.86 9.53 14.82
N TYR A 18 -8.87 8.73 15.13
CA TYR A 18 -9.95 8.40 14.19
C TYR A 18 -10.67 9.67 13.70
N HIS A 19 -11.06 10.58 14.60
CA HIS A 19 -11.74 11.83 14.21
C HIS A 19 -10.82 12.75 13.39
N LYS A 20 -9.54 12.84 13.73
CA LYS A 20 -8.56 13.62 12.96
C LYS A 20 -8.34 13.03 11.56
N LYS A 21 -8.21 11.70 11.43
CA LYS A 21 -8.12 11.03 10.13
C LYS A 21 -9.36 11.29 9.27
N LYS A 22 -10.56 11.19 9.85
CA LYS A 22 -11.82 11.54 9.16
C LYS A 22 -11.80 12.99 8.66
N ARG A 23 -11.38 13.93 9.52
CA ARG A 23 -11.28 15.36 9.14
C ARG A 23 -10.27 15.58 8.01
N VAL A 24 -9.13 14.93 8.04
CA VAL A 24 -8.13 14.97 6.94
C VAL A 24 -8.75 14.48 5.64
N MET A 25 -9.52 13.40 5.65
CA MET A 25 -10.20 12.90 4.46
C MET A 25 -11.25 13.87 3.91
N GLU A 26 -12.01 14.55 4.78
CA GLU A 26 -12.96 15.59 4.38
C GLU A 26 -12.24 16.79 3.72
N LEU A 27 -11.14 17.25 4.32
CA LEU A 27 -10.32 18.31 3.76
C LEU A 27 -9.72 17.90 2.41
N LYS A 28 -9.17 16.69 2.31
CA LYS A 28 -8.69 16.19 1.04
C LYS A 28 -9.79 16.19 -0.03
N LYS A 29 -11.04 15.82 0.32
CA LYS A 29 -12.19 15.85 -0.61
C LYS A 29 -12.55 17.28 -1.07
N SER A 30 -12.27 18.31 -0.28
CA SER A 30 -12.58 19.70 -0.62
C SER A 30 -11.55 20.35 -1.55
N ILE A 31 -10.37 19.75 -1.77
CA ILE A 31 -9.38 20.26 -2.71
C ILE A 31 -9.92 20.09 -4.14
N PRO A 32 -9.93 21.14 -4.98
CA PRO A 32 -10.32 21.00 -6.38
C PRO A 32 -9.46 19.98 -7.14
N GLU A 33 -10.07 19.25 -8.07
CA GLU A 33 -9.32 18.39 -8.99
C GLU A 33 -8.57 19.24 -10.00
N SER A 34 -7.39 18.80 -10.40
CA SER A 34 -6.56 19.45 -11.43
C SER A 34 -6.58 18.62 -12.70
N LYS A 35 -6.92 19.25 -13.84
CA LYS A 35 -6.81 18.59 -15.15
C LYS A 35 -5.34 18.32 -15.45
N VAL A 36 -5.05 17.08 -15.89
CA VAL A 36 -3.69 16.66 -16.26
C VAL A 36 -3.64 16.26 -17.74
N LYS A 37 -2.47 16.37 -18.34
CA LYS A 37 -2.25 15.92 -19.71
C LYS A 37 -2.24 14.39 -19.79
N ASN A 38 -2.51 13.86 -20.96
CA ASN A 38 -2.41 12.44 -21.24
C ASN A 38 -0.93 12.08 -21.47
N PHE A 39 -0.25 11.69 -20.38
CA PHE A 39 1.16 11.28 -20.42
C PHE A 39 1.34 9.98 -21.20
N GLU A 40 2.51 9.81 -21.80
CA GLU A 40 2.94 8.59 -22.47
C GLU A 40 4.02 7.88 -21.64
N PHE A 41 3.96 6.56 -21.62
CA PHE A 41 4.88 5.69 -20.88
C PHE A 41 5.29 4.49 -21.73
N VAL A 42 6.29 3.77 -21.28
CA VAL A 42 6.58 2.41 -21.75
C VAL A 42 6.25 1.44 -20.62
N ASP A 43 5.42 0.44 -20.89
CA ASP A 43 5.07 -0.59 -19.90
C ASP A 43 6.17 -1.66 -19.77
N SER A 44 6.01 -2.58 -18.84
CA SER A 44 6.97 -3.67 -18.59
C SER A 44 7.05 -4.70 -19.74
N GLU A 45 6.16 -4.62 -20.73
CA GLU A 45 6.19 -5.43 -21.96
C GLU A 45 6.77 -4.65 -23.16
N GLU A 46 7.42 -3.50 -22.89
CA GLU A 46 8.02 -2.59 -23.88
C GLU A 46 7.03 -1.97 -24.85
N ARG A 47 5.74 -1.86 -24.49
CA ARG A 47 4.69 -1.21 -25.30
C ARG A 47 4.51 0.24 -24.85
N TRP A 48 4.26 1.12 -25.82
CA TRP A 48 3.81 2.48 -25.52
C TRP A 48 2.37 2.45 -25.02
N VAL A 49 2.11 3.15 -23.92
CA VAL A 49 0.80 3.27 -23.28
C VAL A 49 0.61 4.68 -22.74
N THR A 50 -0.58 5.22 -22.90
CA THR A 50 -0.95 6.54 -22.39
C THR A 50 -1.59 6.44 -21.00
N LEU A 51 -1.57 7.54 -20.24
CA LEU A 51 -2.28 7.62 -18.94
C LEU A 51 -3.76 7.26 -19.10
N SER A 52 -4.39 7.66 -20.21
CA SER A 52 -5.79 7.33 -20.51
C SER A 52 -6.03 5.85 -20.69
N GLU A 53 -5.11 5.12 -21.31
CA GLU A 53 -5.20 3.67 -21.53
C GLU A 53 -5.02 2.88 -20.25
N LEU A 54 -4.28 3.41 -19.26
CA LEU A 54 -4.10 2.77 -17.95
C LEU A 54 -5.40 2.64 -17.16
N PHE A 55 -6.43 3.40 -17.49
CA PHE A 55 -7.77 3.26 -16.87
C PHE A 55 -8.49 1.98 -17.31
N GLY A 56 -8.12 1.41 -18.49
CA GLY A 56 -8.86 0.29 -19.06
C GLY A 56 -10.34 0.64 -19.24
N ASP A 57 -11.20 -0.19 -18.71
CA ASP A 57 -12.67 -0.05 -18.71
C ASP A 57 -13.22 0.81 -17.56
N LYS A 58 -12.35 1.35 -16.69
CA LYS A 58 -12.74 2.08 -15.49
C LYS A 58 -12.57 3.59 -15.64
N ASN A 59 -13.20 4.34 -14.74
CA ASN A 59 -13.11 5.79 -14.68
C ASN A 59 -12.23 6.29 -13.51
N GLU A 60 -11.69 5.38 -12.71
CA GLU A 60 -10.78 5.67 -11.59
C GLU A 60 -9.49 4.88 -11.76
N LEU A 61 -8.36 5.51 -11.45
CA LEU A 61 -7.04 4.92 -11.56
C LEU A 61 -6.20 5.28 -10.32
N MET A 62 -5.50 4.29 -9.78
CA MET A 62 -4.44 4.45 -8.77
C MET A 62 -3.09 4.22 -9.42
N VAL A 63 -2.19 5.20 -9.32
CA VAL A 63 -0.79 5.05 -9.73
C VAL A 63 0.08 5.14 -8.49
N ILE A 64 0.78 4.05 -8.18
CA ILE A 64 1.78 4.00 -7.12
C ILE A 64 3.10 4.53 -7.66
N HIS A 65 3.68 5.51 -6.97
CA HIS A 65 5.02 6.01 -7.24
C HIS A 65 6.04 5.21 -6.43
N ASN A 66 6.86 4.45 -7.13
CA ASN A 66 7.89 3.58 -6.57
C ASN A 66 9.27 4.12 -6.96
N MET A 67 10.21 4.21 -6.03
CA MET A 67 11.56 4.73 -6.26
C MET A 67 12.48 3.76 -7.02
N GLY A 68 11.96 2.63 -7.46
CA GLY A 68 12.69 1.59 -8.19
C GLY A 68 13.09 0.39 -7.35
N ARG A 69 13.57 -0.64 -8.02
CA ARG A 69 13.91 -1.96 -7.44
C ARG A 69 14.96 -1.95 -6.35
N SER A 70 15.77 -0.89 -6.24
CA SER A 70 16.76 -0.72 -5.17
C SER A 70 16.16 -0.28 -3.84
N CYS A 71 14.93 0.23 -3.85
CA CYS A 71 14.24 0.68 -2.65
C CYS A 71 13.57 -0.49 -1.92
N ARG A 72 14.12 -0.92 -0.81
CA ARG A 72 13.57 -2.03 0.00
C ARG A 72 12.20 -1.74 0.59
N TYR A 73 11.96 -0.51 0.99
CA TYR A 73 10.66 -0.06 1.49
C TYR A 73 9.61 -0.10 0.37
N CYS A 74 9.94 0.41 -0.81
CA CYS A 74 9.03 0.36 -1.95
C CYS A 74 8.70 -1.09 -2.35
N THR A 75 9.65 -2.00 -2.23
CA THR A 75 9.42 -3.43 -2.45
C THR A 75 8.44 -3.99 -1.43
N MET A 76 8.56 -3.62 -0.15
CA MET A 76 7.65 -4.07 0.91
C MET A 76 6.22 -3.57 0.68
N TRP A 77 6.01 -2.29 0.33
CA TRP A 77 4.68 -1.78 -0.05
C TRP A 77 4.12 -2.52 -1.25
N ALA A 78 4.93 -2.69 -2.30
CA ALA A 78 4.50 -3.37 -3.53
C ALA A 78 4.13 -4.84 -3.28
N ASP A 79 4.88 -5.56 -2.44
CA ASP A 79 4.52 -6.91 -2.01
C ASP A 79 3.16 -6.94 -1.30
N GLY A 80 2.91 -5.98 -0.39
CA GLY A 80 1.63 -5.83 0.30
C GLY A 80 0.49 -5.54 -0.67
N PHE A 81 0.68 -4.63 -1.61
CA PHE A 81 -0.32 -4.33 -2.65
C PHE A 81 -0.59 -5.53 -3.55
N ASN A 82 0.42 -6.36 -3.85
CA ASN A 82 0.25 -7.54 -4.66
C ASN A 82 -0.73 -8.55 -4.04
N GLU A 83 -0.65 -8.75 -2.73
CA GLU A 83 -1.53 -9.71 -2.04
C GLU A 83 -3.00 -9.24 -2.01
N ILE A 84 -3.24 -7.93 -2.06
CA ILE A 84 -4.58 -7.33 -2.11
C ILE A 84 -4.94 -6.75 -3.49
N TYR A 85 -4.14 -7.02 -4.53
CA TYR A 85 -4.29 -6.43 -5.86
C TYR A 85 -5.68 -6.65 -6.46
N HIS A 86 -6.27 -7.82 -6.27
CA HIS A 86 -7.60 -8.14 -6.78
C HIS A 86 -8.71 -7.24 -6.19
N TYR A 87 -8.59 -6.84 -4.92
CA TYR A 87 -9.51 -5.87 -4.31
C TYR A 87 -9.29 -4.47 -4.87
N LEU A 88 -8.01 -4.03 -4.97
CA LEU A 88 -7.67 -2.71 -5.50
C LEU A 88 -8.15 -2.59 -6.94
N ASN A 89 -7.77 -3.56 -7.76
CA ASN A 89 -8.15 -3.58 -9.17
C ASN A 89 -9.65 -3.84 -9.38
N GLY A 90 -10.35 -4.45 -8.44
CA GLY A 90 -11.82 -4.57 -8.46
C GLY A 90 -12.52 -3.22 -8.33
N LYS A 91 -11.94 -2.26 -7.60
CA LYS A 91 -12.52 -0.93 -7.37
C LYS A 91 -12.07 0.10 -8.41
N ALA A 92 -10.77 0.19 -8.69
CA ALA A 92 -10.18 1.14 -9.63
C ALA A 92 -9.05 0.46 -10.40
N SER A 93 -8.65 0.95 -11.56
CA SER A 93 -7.44 0.47 -12.20
C SER A 93 -6.23 0.77 -11.32
N PHE A 94 -5.27 -0.13 -11.28
CA PHE A 94 -4.12 -0.05 -10.38
C PHE A 94 -2.84 -0.33 -11.15
N VAL A 95 -1.88 0.59 -11.06
CA VAL A 95 -0.61 0.53 -11.78
C VAL A 95 0.52 0.96 -10.84
N VAL A 96 1.69 0.34 -10.97
CA VAL A 96 2.91 0.78 -10.27
C VAL A 96 3.86 1.42 -11.26
N SER A 97 4.26 2.66 -10.99
CA SER A 97 5.27 3.38 -11.76
C SER A 97 6.64 3.31 -11.08
N SER A 98 7.72 3.20 -11.84
CA SER A 98 9.09 3.33 -11.32
C SER A 98 10.06 3.89 -12.36
N PRO A 99 11.24 4.41 -11.93
CA PRO A 99 12.28 4.88 -12.85
C PRO A 99 13.10 3.75 -13.50
N ASP A 100 12.80 2.51 -13.18
CA ASP A 100 13.50 1.37 -13.80
C ASP A 100 13.14 1.24 -15.28
N THR A 101 14.04 0.63 -16.08
CA THR A 101 13.71 0.31 -17.46
C THR A 101 12.62 -0.75 -17.54
N PRO A 102 11.81 -0.80 -18.62
CA PRO A 102 10.76 -1.81 -18.80
C PRO A 102 11.23 -3.24 -18.52
N LYS A 103 12.37 -3.63 -19.10
CA LYS A 103 12.98 -4.95 -18.86
C LYS A 103 13.30 -5.18 -17.38
N ALA A 104 13.88 -4.20 -16.69
CA ALA A 104 14.20 -4.32 -15.26
C ALA A 104 12.94 -4.44 -14.40
N GLN A 105 11.85 -3.74 -14.78
CA GLN A 105 10.55 -3.89 -14.14
C GLN A 105 9.98 -5.29 -14.33
N ALA A 106 9.99 -5.81 -15.57
CA ALA A 106 9.52 -7.16 -15.89
C ALA A 106 10.27 -8.23 -15.10
N ASP A 107 11.62 -8.19 -15.14
CA ASP A 107 12.48 -9.16 -14.45
C ASP A 107 12.24 -9.12 -12.93
N PHE A 108 12.11 -7.92 -12.36
CA PHE A 108 11.90 -7.76 -10.92
C PHE A 108 10.49 -8.19 -10.51
N ALA A 109 9.46 -7.78 -11.25
CA ALA A 109 8.07 -8.20 -11.01
C ALA A 109 7.94 -9.72 -11.08
N ALA A 110 8.54 -10.37 -12.07
CA ALA A 110 8.55 -11.82 -12.19
C ALA A 110 9.22 -12.50 -10.98
N SER A 111 10.36 -11.98 -10.51
CA SER A 111 11.07 -12.49 -9.32
C SER A 111 10.24 -12.40 -8.04
N ARG A 112 9.33 -11.40 -7.97
CA ARG A 112 8.44 -11.13 -6.84
C ARG A 112 7.04 -11.73 -7.01
N LYS A 113 6.72 -12.26 -8.20
CA LYS A 113 5.37 -12.72 -8.60
C LYS A 113 4.32 -11.62 -8.52
N TRP A 114 4.69 -10.38 -8.83
CA TRP A 114 3.74 -9.27 -8.87
C TRP A 114 2.78 -9.43 -10.05
N GLN A 115 1.49 -9.18 -9.82
CA GLN A 115 0.41 -9.35 -10.79
C GLN A 115 -0.08 -8.03 -11.37
N PHE A 116 0.25 -6.91 -10.74
CA PHE A 116 -0.15 -5.59 -11.21
C PHE A 116 0.73 -5.12 -12.39
N PRO A 117 0.17 -4.32 -13.33
CA PRO A 117 0.94 -3.73 -14.41
C PRO A 117 1.93 -2.69 -13.88
N MET A 118 3.05 -2.54 -14.59
CA MET A 118 4.07 -1.56 -14.29
C MET A 118 4.34 -0.66 -15.50
N ILE A 119 4.67 0.61 -15.22
CA ILE A 119 5.07 1.61 -16.23
C ILE A 119 6.40 2.26 -15.85
N SER A 120 7.24 2.50 -16.84
CA SER A 120 8.48 3.25 -16.66
C SER A 120 8.21 4.76 -16.77
N VAL A 121 8.64 5.50 -15.73
CA VAL A 121 8.58 6.98 -15.72
C VAL A 121 9.96 7.60 -15.96
N ARG A 122 10.93 6.79 -16.39
CA ARG A 122 12.33 7.17 -16.52
C ARG A 122 12.54 8.36 -17.47
N GLU A 123 11.85 8.37 -18.60
CA GLU A 123 12.00 9.37 -19.66
C GLU A 123 10.78 10.28 -19.79
N THR A 124 10.02 10.42 -18.69
CA THR A 124 8.81 11.24 -18.65
C THR A 124 8.90 12.29 -17.57
N ALA A 125 8.20 13.40 -17.74
CA ALA A 125 8.02 14.42 -16.70
C ALA A 125 6.95 14.03 -15.66
N PHE A 126 6.31 12.86 -15.79
CA PHE A 126 5.15 12.49 -14.97
C PHE A 126 5.44 12.52 -13.46
N ALA A 127 6.52 11.87 -13.02
CA ALA A 127 6.85 11.83 -11.60
C ALA A 127 7.14 13.24 -11.03
N GLU A 128 7.76 14.10 -11.82
CA GLU A 128 8.09 15.48 -11.46
C GLU A 128 6.84 16.36 -11.40
N GLU A 129 5.99 16.31 -12.45
CA GLU A 129 4.73 17.05 -12.48
C GLU A 129 3.73 16.58 -11.41
N MET A 130 3.81 15.31 -10.99
CA MET A 130 3.02 14.79 -9.88
C MET A 130 3.65 15.05 -8.50
N GLY A 131 4.83 15.69 -8.42
CA GLY A 131 5.50 16.01 -7.15
C GLY A 131 6.18 14.78 -6.48
N PHE A 132 6.41 13.71 -7.23
CA PHE A 132 7.11 12.51 -6.75
C PHE A 132 8.54 12.36 -7.32
N LYS A 133 9.09 13.46 -7.81
CA LYS A 133 10.51 13.58 -8.14
C LYS A 133 10.98 15.01 -7.87
N GLU A 134 11.95 15.18 -6.98
CA GLU A 134 12.55 16.44 -6.60
C GLU A 134 14.06 16.33 -6.65
N GLU A 135 14.73 17.30 -7.28
CA GLU A 135 16.21 17.35 -7.41
C GLU A 135 16.81 16.02 -7.90
N GLY A 136 16.12 15.37 -8.85
CA GLY A 136 16.56 14.08 -9.42
C GLY A 136 16.27 12.86 -8.54
N ARG A 137 15.74 13.01 -7.33
CA ARG A 137 15.37 11.93 -6.41
C ARG A 137 13.88 11.61 -6.55
N TYR A 138 13.56 10.33 -6.71
CA TYR A 138 12.19 9.85 -6.71
C TYR A 138 11.68 9.70 -5.28
N LEU A 139 10.39 10.01 -5.08
CA LEU A 139 9.69 9.91 -3.80
C LEU A 139 8.58 8.86 -3.90
N PRO A 140 8.28 8.12 -2.81
CA PRO A 140 7.25 7.10 -2.83
C PRO A 140 5.88 7.70 -2.45
N GLY A 141 4.83 7.17 -3.07
CA GLY A 141 3.47 7.60 -2.76
C GLY A 141 2.43 7.05 -3.72
N VAL A 142 1.27 7.69 -3.71
CA VAL A 142 0.15 7.35 -4.59
C VAL A 142 -0.49 8.61 -5.15
N SER A 143 -0.83 8.58 -6.45
CA SER A 143 -1.74 9.51 -7.10
C SER A 143 -3.00 8.78 -7.53
N THR A 144 -4.17 9.38 -7.30
CA THR A 144 -5.44 8.87 -7.82
C THR A 144 -5.99 9.81 -8.87
N PHE A 145 -6.52 9.23 -9.93
CA PHE A 145 -7.03 9.97 -11.09
C PHE A 145 -8.46 9.56 -11.39
N ARG A 146 -9.20 10.49 -11.98
CA ARG A 146 -10.52 10.28 -12.54
C ARG A 146 -10.53 10.67 -14.02
N LYS A 147 -11.22 9.88 -14.83
CA LYS A 147 -11.50 10.17 -16.24
C LYS A 147 -12.99 10.47 -16.39
N ASP A 148 -13.33 11.61 -17.02
CA ASP A 148 -14.72 11.97 -17.32
C ASP A 148 -15.21 11.29 -18.61
N ALA A 149 -16.49 11.52 -18.95
CA ALA A 149 -17.12 10.94 -20.14
C ALA A 149 -16.52 11.46 -21.46
N GLU A 150 -15.93 12.64 -21.43
CA GLU A 150 -15.25 13.28 -22.56
C GLU A 150 -13.78 12.81 -22.69
N GLY A 151 -13.31 11.96 -21.79
CA GLY A 151 -11.94 11.44 -21.79
C GLY A 151 -10.90 12.36 -21.11
N ASN A 152 -11.33 13.46 -20.49
CA ASN A 152 -10.41 14.31 -19.75
C ASN A 152 -9.98 13.63 -18.45
N ILE A 153 -8.70 13.77 -18.12
CA ILE A 153 -8.11 13.16 -16.93
C ILE A 153 -7.88 14.24 -15.87
N TYR A 154 -8.25 13.94 -14.64
CA TYR A 154 -8.09 14.82 -13.49
C TYR A 154 -7.32 14.12 -12.40
N LEU A 155 -6.31 14.79 -11.83
CA LEU A 155 -5.68 14.40 -10.59
C LEU A 155 -6.70 14.65 -9.46
N HIS A 156 -7.08 13.58 -8.79
CA HIS A 156 -8.07 13.65 -7.70
C HIS A 156 -7.38 13.87 -6.36
N ARG A 157 -6.49 12.96 -5.94
CA ARG A 157 -5.79 13.05 -4.65
C ARG A 157 -4.43 12.39 -4.70
N GLN A 158 -3.61 12.77 -3.72
CA GLN A 158 -2.29 12.21 -3.54
C GLN A 158 -1.99 11.95 -2.07
N SER A 159 -1.06 11.03 -1.82
CA SER A 159 -0.49 10.81 -0.50
C SER A 159 0.94 10.29 -0.63
N ASN A 160 1.83 10.80 0.21
CA ASN A 160 3.19 10.29 0.32
C ASN A 160 3.20 8.99 1.13
N PHE A 161 4.16 8.12 0.86
CA PHE A 161 4.45 6.95 1.67
C PHE A 161 5.69 7.21 2.53
N GLY A 162 5.71 6.57 3.69
CA GLY A 162 6.84 6.64 4.62
C GLY A 162 6.68 5.67 5.77
N PRO A 163 7.74 5.41 6.53
CA PRO A 163 7.63 4.59 7.74
C PRO A 163 6.52 5.11 8.66
N GLY A 164 5.63 4.21 9.10
CA GLY A 164 4.48 4.55 9.94
C GLY A 164 3.23 5.02 9.19
N ASP A 165 3.21 4.98 7.84
CA ASP A 165 2.02 5.33 7.07
C ASP A 165 0.88 4.31 7.20
N ASP A 166 -0.31 4.71 6.79
CA ASP A 166 -1.51 3.86 6.80
C ASP A 166 -1.59 2.89 5.61
N TYR A 167 -0.60 2.88 4.71
CA TYR A 167 -0.63 2.09 3.46
C TYR A 167 0.12 0.76 3.58
N CYS A 168 0.83 0.55 4.71
CA CYS A 168 1.52 -0.69 5.00
C CYS A 168 1.23 -1.16 6.42
N VAL A 169 0.50 -2.25 6.54
CA VAL A 169 0.13 -2.88 7.82
C VAL A 169 1.36 -3.29 8.67
N THR A 170 2.51 -3.47 8.03
CA THR A 170 3.74 -3.92 8.68
C THR A 170 4.17 -2.98 9.82
N TRP A 171 4.02 -1.66 9.64
CA TRP A 171 4.38 -0.67 10.67
C TRP A 171 3.56 -0.87 11.94
N HIS A 172 2.25 -0.91 11.79
CA HIS A 172 1.32 -1.07 12.92
C HIS A 172 1.49 -2.41 13.64
N LEU A 173 1.86 -3.47 12.90
CA LEU A 173 2.18 -4.77 13.52
C LEU A 173 3.51 -4.71 14.29
N PHE A 174 4.50 -4.01 13.77
CA PHE A 174 5.78 -3.85 14.48
C PHE A 174 5.61 -3.05 15.78
N ASP A 175 4.74 -2.05 15.81
CA ASP A 175 4.45 -1.26 17.02
C ASP A 175 3.88 -2.11 18.16
N LEU A 176 3.30 -3.26 17.88
CA LEU A 176 2.82 -4.21 18.89
C LEU A 176 3.93 -5.11 19.46
N LEU A 177 5.12 -5.10 18.85
CA LEU A 177 6.25 -5.88 19.36
C LEU A 177 6.94 -5.15 20.50
N PRO A 178 7.59 -5.86 21.46
CA PRO A 178 8.37 -5.22 22.52
C PRO A 178 9.49 -4.30 22.00
N SER A 179 10.00 -4.54 20.80
CA SER A 179 11.01 -3.70 20.14
C SER A 179 10.42 -2.50 19.39
N GLY A 180 9.11 -2.46 19.18
CA GLY A 180 8.45 -1.42 18.40
C GLY A 180 8.83 -1.39 16.91
N SER A 181 8.40 -0.34 16.23
CA SER A 181 8.80 -0.03 14.84
C SER A 181 9.98 0.93 14.76
N ASP A 182 10.38 1.56 15.86
CA ASP A 182 11.47 2.53 15.92
C ASP A 182 12.78 1.91 15.44
N GLY A 183 13.38 2.50 14.40
CA GLY A 183 14.61 1.99 13.81
C GLY A 183 14.46 0.68 13.03
N ALA A 184 13.25 0.20 12.78
CA ALA A 184 13.00 -0.97 11.97
C ALA A 184 13.47 -0.72 10.53
N ASN A 185 14.67 -1.17 10.22
CA ASN A 185 15.22 -1.13 8.88
C ASN A 185 14.79 -2.37 8.10
N ILE A 186 14.12 -2.18 6.97
CA ILE A 186 13.84 -3.28 6.04
C ILE A 186 15.15 -3.76 5.45
N THR A 187 15.56 -4.95 5.86
CA THR A 187 16.83 -5.56 5.41
C THR A 187 16.63 -6.33 4.12
N GLN A 188 17.73 -6.60 3.40
CA GLN A 188 17.70 -7.45 2.21
C GLN A 188 17.13 -8.85 2.52
N ARG A 189 17.43 -9.37 3.73
CA ARG A 189 16.90 -10.67 4.18
C ARG A 189 15.37 -10.66 4.34
N MET A 190 14.78 -9.55 4.78
CA MET A 190 13.32 -9.41 4.89
C MET A 190 12.65 -9.35 3.51
N ASN A 191 13.37 -8.86 2.50
CA ASN A 191 12.91 -8.87 1.10
C ASN A 191 13.18 -10.21 0.39
N ASP A 192 13.90 -11.14 1.00
CA ASP A 192 14.12 -12.47 0.45
C ASP A 192 12.86 -13.32 0.66
N ARG A 193 12.21 -13.69 -0.46
CA ARG A 193 11.05 -14.59 -0.49
C ARG A 193 11.43 -16.08 -0.55
N SER A 194 12.66 -16.43 -0.19
CA SER A 194 13.03 -17.85 -0.05
C SER A 194 12.01 -18.55 0.86
N PRO A 195 11.62 -19.80 0.57
CA PRO A 195 10.66 -20.53 1.38
C PRO A 195 11.12 -20.50 2.85
N PHE A 196 10.28 -19.98 3.72
CA PHE A 196 10.55 -19.93 5.14
C PHE A 196 10.75 -21.38 5.62
N LYS A 197 11.97 -21.76 5.93
CA LYS A 197 12.21 -23.02 6.60
C LYS A 197 11.65 -22.88 8.02
N LEU A 198 10.45 -23.44 8.24
CA LEU A 198 9.93 -23.60 9.58
C LEU A 198 11.00 -24.32 10.40
N THR A 199 11.67 -23.60 11.27
CA THR A 199 12.56 -24.22 12.24
C THR A 199 11.69 -25.06 13.20
N ASN A 200 12.17 -26.19 13.65
CA ASN A 200 11.44 -27.16 14.49
C ASN A 200 10.74 -26.55 15.73
N ASN A 201 11.09 -25.33 16.11
CA ASN A 201 10.49 -24.62 17.26
C ASN A 201 9.06 -24.15 17.03
N ILE A 202 8.63 -23.92 15.74
CA ILE A 202 7.23 -23.57 15.43
C ILE A 202 6.37 -24.84 15.41
N ALA A 203 6.94 -26.00 15.04
CA ALA A 203 6.23 -27.28 15.06
C ALA A 203 5.79 -27.71 16.47
N ILE A 204 6.48 -27.27 17.52
CA ILE A 204 6.11 -27.56 18.92
C ILE A 204 4.89 -26.73 19.34
N GLY A 205 4.77 -25.47 18.88
CA GLY A 205 3.61 -24.63 19.14
C GLY A 205 2.32 -25.17 18.51
N ILE A 206 2.42 -25.71 17.30
CA ILE A 206 1.26 -26.28 16.57
C ILE A 206 0.79 -27.60 17.21
N LYS A 207 1.72 -28.44 17.65
CA LYS A 207 1.36 -29.72 18.36
C LYS A 207 0.61 -29.50 19.68
N ASN A 208 0.89 -28.40 20.38
CA ASN A 208 0.16 -28.05 21.61
C ASN A 208 -1.22 -27.46 21.32
N TYR A 209 -1.46 -26.96 20.10
CA TYR A 209 -2.75 -26.41 19.66
C TYR A 209 -3.75 -27.50 19.25
N GLU A 210 -3.27 -28.67 18.79
CA GLU A 210 -4.13 -29.81 18.41
C GLU A 210 -4.59 -30.67 19.62
N GLN A 211 -4.03 -30.43 20.82
CA GLN A 211 -4.42 -31.16 22.04
C GLN A 211 -5.31 -30.31 22.96
N GLY A 212 -6.43 -29.85 22.45
CA GLY A 212 -7.59 -29.57 23.24
C GLY A 212 -7.77 -28.18 23.80
N VAL A 213 -8.24 -27.29 22.98
CA VAL A 213 -9.17 -26.23 23.41
C VAL A 213 -10.40 -26.31 22.49
N ASP A 214 -11.51 -26.80 23.04
CA ASP A 214 -12.80 -26.80 22.35
C ASP A 214 -13.35 -25.35 22.31
N PHE A 215 -13.08 -24.63 21.21
CA PHE A 215 -13.56 -23.29 20.98
C PHE A 215 -15.09 -23.17 20.79
N ARG A 216 -15.83 -24.27 20.79
CA ARG A 216 -17.29 -24.24 20.60
C ARG A 216 -18.08 -23.74 21.81
N SER A 217 -17.46 -23.62 22.97
CA SER A 217 -18.16 -23.20 24.21
C SER A 217 -18.14 -21.68 24.45
N GLU A 218 -17.27 -20.93 23.79
CA GLU A 218 -17.19 -19.46 23.98
C GLU A 218 -17.92 -18.62 22.93
N GLU A 219 -18.26 -19.17 21.77
CA GLU A 219 -19.00 -18.44 20.72
C GLU A 219 -20.43 -17.99 21.13
N ARG A 220 -20.95 -18.44 22.26
CA ARG A 220 -22.29 -18.04 22.73
C ARG A 220 -22.32 -16.83 23.65
N ARG A 221 -21.17 -16.24 24.00
CA ARG A 221 -21.12 -15.08 24.91
C ARG A 221 -20.69 -13.76 24.29
N VAL A 222 -20.24 -13.73 23.05
CA VAL A 222 -19.86 -12.50 22.33
C VAL A 222 -20.81 -12.23 21.15
N GLY A 223 -22.08 -12.53 21.36
CA GLY A 223 -23.13 -12.25 20.40
C GLY A 223 -23.95 -11.06 20.85
N LYS A 224 -23.42 -9.86 20.81
CA LYS A 224 -24.14 -8.59 20.60
C LYS A 224 -23.15 -7.43 20.75
N GLU A 225 -23.10 -6.64 19.69
CA GLU A 225 -22.39 -5.37 19.57
C GLU A 225 -20.96 -5.44 19.04
N CYS A 226 -20.83 -5.81 17.76
CA CYS A 226 -19.76 -5.32 16.94
C CYS A 226 -20.30 -4.17 16.08
N PRO A 227 -20.02 -2.89 16.37
CA PRO A 227 -20.37 -1.79 15.50
C PRO A 227 -19.26 -1.58 14.47
N LEU A 228 -18.92 -2.61 13.72
CA LEU A 228 -18.21 -2.44 12.49
C LEU A 228 -19.24 -2.34 11.38
N LEU A 229 -19.55 -1.08 11.06
CA LEU A 229 -20.31 -0.66 9.92
C LEU A 229 -19.81 -1.34 8.65
N CYS A 230 -20.66 -2.16 8.06
CA CYS A 230 -20.65 -2.39 6.63
C CYS A 230 -21.08 -1.12 5.89
#